data_d17b8c44b2b4cfcbc5bc367a37e9f201
#
_entry.id   d17b8c44b2b4cfcbc5bc367a37e9f201
#
_cell.length_a   1.000
_cell.length_b   1.000
_cell.length_c   1.000
_cell.angle_alpha   90.00
_cell.angle_beta   90.00
_cell.angle_gamma   90.00
#
_symmetry.space_group_name_H-M   'P 1'
#
loop_
_entity.id
_entity.type
_entity.pdbx_description
1 polymer ?
#
loop_
_entity_poly.entity_id
_entity_poly.type
_entity_poly.pdbx_seq_one_letter_code
_entity_poly.pdbx_strand_id
1 'polypeptide(L)'
;MFCVCCIDSKKIKFIDLFAGIGGIRKGFELACKKNGIASECVFTSEIKPYAVSVLMQNHPEEKVFGDITKIEASEIPDFDILLGGFPCQAFSAAGKRRGFMDTRGTLFFEVERILKEKQPKGFVLENVEGLVNHDRENKSDRIGRTLSTILSHLENLDYKVSWKVLNANEFGVPQERKRIYIVGTKNTNPTLENFIPVHKNLESILQHGEPVSDSPFVKLLLSHFKVSELLGKAIKDKRGGAENIHSWDIEYKGTVSPEQKEVLNLLLKERRKKKWAEEFGIDWMDGMPLTIEQIKTFYDKPNLEEMLEDLVQKKYLVKEHPKKKENGIRVQDESLPFGYNIVAGKMSYEVAKIMSPKEIAPTLVAMDMEHLFVPDGNGIRRLTLREGLRLFGYPEDFKFDVSLQDGYDLLGNTVVVPMTMAVAERVLDAMQGTETQKSGKIQSQIKKDRKNETECA
;
A
#
# COMPACT_ATOMS: atom_id res chain seq x y z
N MET A 1 30.86 -48.66 6.65
CA MET A 1 31.05 -47.52 7.54
C MET A 1 31.37 -46.32 6.65
N PHE A 2 30.35 -45.67 6.10
CA PHE A 2 30.50 -44.50 5.24
C PHE A 2 30.55 -43.27 6.14
N CYS A 3 31.71 -42.63 6.14
CA CYS A 3 31.95 -41.38 6.81
C CYS A 3 31.12 -40.30 6.07
N VAL A 4 30.02 -39.82 6.66
CA VAL A 4 29.32 -38.66 6.21
C VAL A 4 30.22 -37.48 6.58
N CYS A 5 31.02 -37.02 5.60
CA CYS A 5 31.68 -35.73 5.70
C CYS A 5 30.60 -34.67 5.92
N CYS A 6 30.50 -34.14 7.13
CA CYS A 6 29.81 -32.90 7.41
C CYS A 6 30.44 -31.81 6.52
N ILE A 7 29.81 -31.55 5.39
CA ILE A 7 30.05 -30.32 4.67
C ILE A 7 29.47 -29.25 5.56
N ASP A 8 30.34 -28.50 6.18
CA ASP A 8 30.02 -27.29 6.95
C ASP A 8 29.43 -26.30 5.94
N SER A 9 28.13 -26.42 5.67
CA SER A 9 27.41 -25.51 4.77
C SER A 9 27.42 -24.15 5.45
N LYS A 10 28.30 -23.27 5.00
CA LYS A 10 28.47 -21.92 5.54
C LYS A 10 27.12 -21.23 5.57
N LYS A 11 26.59 -21.05 6.78
CA LYS A 11 25.33 -20.33 7.02
C LYS A 11 25.47 -18.89 6.52
N ILE A 12 24.46 -18.39 5.79
CA ILE A 12 24.36 -16.98 5.47
C ILE A 12 23.83 -16.23 6.69
N LYS A 13 24.64 -15.33 7.24
CA LYS A 13 24.25 -14.43 8.32
C LYS A 13 23.60 -13.17 7.75
N PHE A 14 22.52 -12.73 8.36
CA PHE A 14 21.85 -11.50 7.94
C PHE A 14 21.36 -10.68 9.14
N ILE A 15 21.09 -9.40 8.87
CA ILE A 15 20.46 -8.49 9.84
C ILE A 15 19.13 -7.97 9.24
N ASP A 16 18.17 -7.61 10.11
CA ASP A 16 16.88 -7.06 9.73
C ASP A 16 16.66 -5.71 10.43
N LEU A 17 16.72 -4.62 9.68
CA LEU A 17 16.56 -3.26 10.15
C LEU A 17 15.15 -2.73 9.83
N PHE A 18 14.56 -2.02 10.79
CA PHE A 18 13.16 -1.55 10.67
C PHE A 18 12.22 -2.73 10.41
N ALA A 19 12.42 -3.80 11.18
CA ALA A 19 11.93 -5.13 10.87
C ALA A 19 10.39 -5.23 10.80
N GLY A 20 9.65 -4.32 11.45
CA GLY A 20 8.20 -4.45 11.56
C GLY A 20 7.83 -5.80 12.18
N ILE A 21 7.04 -6.60 11.49
CA ILE A 21 6.72 -7.97 11.89
C ILE A 21 7.61 -9.03 11.19
N GLY A 22 8.75 -8.62 10.63
CA GLY A 22 9.69 -9.53 9.99
C GLY A 22 9.31 -9.97 8.58
N GLY A 23 8.62 -9.13 7.81
CA GLY A 23 8.16 -9.50 6.46
C GLY A 23 9.29 -9.68 5.45
N ILE A 24 10.29 -8.77 5.45
CA ILE A 24 11.47 -8.89 4.58
C ILE A 24 12.28 -10.12 4.98
N ARG A 25 12.53 -10.28 6.28
CA ARG A 25 13.19 -11.44 6.87
C ARG A 25 12.50 -12.75 6.42
N LYS A 26 11.18 -12.86 6.60
CA LYS A 26 10.44 -14.07 6.24
C LYS A 26 10.60 -14.42 4.75
N GLY A 27 10.53 -13.42 3.86
CA GLY A 27 10.78 -13.62 2.43
C GLY A 27 12.20 -14.11 2.15
N PHE A 28 13.20 -13.52 2.80
CA PHE A 28 14.60 -13.93 2.68
C PHE A 28 14.85 -15.35 3.20
N GLU A 29 14.34 -15.70 4.38
CA GLU A 29 14.43 -17.05 4.95
C GLU A 29 13.80 -18.10 4.03
N LEU A 30 12.64 -17.81 3.43
CA LEU A 30 11.99 -18.70 2.45
C LEU A 30 12.81 -18.85 1.18
N ALA A 31 13.45 -17.78 0.69
CA ALA A 31 14.36 -17.84 -0.44
C ALA A 31 15.58 -18.72 -0.15
N CYS A 32 16.21 -18.56 1.02
CA CYS A 32 17.30 -19.41 1.47
C CYS A 32 16.87 -20.87 1.55
N LYS A 33 15.76 -21.17 2.22
CA LYS A 33 15.22 -22.52 2.36
C LYS A 33 14.97 -23.19 1.00
N LYS A 34 14.35 -22.47 0.06
CA LYS A 34 14.08 -22.97 -1.30
C LYS A 34 15.35 -23.34 -2.06
N ASN A 35 16.44 -22.59 -1.83
CA ASN A 35 17.74 -22.83 -2.46
C ASN A 35 18.66 -23.77 -1.65
N GLY A 36 18.17 -24.38 -0.56
CA GLY A 36 18.96 -25.28 0.29
C GLY A 36 20.07 -24.58 1.06
N ILE A 37 19.94 -23.27 1.31
CA ILE A 37 20.91 -22.44 2.00
C ILE A 37 20.47 -22.28 3.46
N ALA A 38 21.35 -22.60 4.41
CA ALA A 38 21.10 -22.28 5.81
C ALA A 38 21.29 -20.78 6.05
N SER A 39 20.34 -20.16 6.78
CA SER A 39 20.41 -18.73 7.14
C SER A 39 20.29 -18.52 8.63
N GLU A 40 20.83 -17.41 9.13
CA GLU A 40 20.81 -17.02 10.54
C GLU A 40 20.66 -15.51 10.67
N CYS A 41 19.61 -15.06 11.37
CA CYS A 41 19.47 -13.67 11.76
C CYS A 41 20.34 -13.40 12.97
N VAL A 42 21.34 -12.53 12.83
CA VAL A 42 22.28 -12.20 13.91
C VAL A 42 21.97 -10.87 14.60
N PHE A 43 21.05 -10.08 14.03
CA PHE A 43 20.65 -8.79 14.60
C PHE A 43 19.31 -8.34 14.00
N THR A 44 18.40 -7.89 14.87
CA THR A 44 17.09 -7.34 14.49
C THR A 44 16.85 -6.03 15.22
N SER A 45 16.44 -4.97 14.51
CA SER A 45 16.10 -3.66 15.07
C SER A 45 14.66 -3.26 14.73
N GLU A 46 13.87 -2.96 15.76
CA GLU A 46 12.51 -2.46 15.65
C GLU A 46 12.13 -1.64 16.90
N ILE A 47 11.42 -0.53 16.73
CA ILE A 47 11.07 0.40 17.82
C ILE A 47 9.63 0.28 18.32
N LYS A 48 8.71 -0.25 17.50
CA LYS A 48 7.30 -0.37 17.87
C LYS A 48 7.07 -1.55 18.82
N PRO A 49 6.60 -1.34 20.05
CA PRO A 49 6.47 -2.42 21.04
C PRO A 49 5.62 -3.60 20.59
N TYR A 50 4.47 -3.35 19.91
CA TYR A 50 3.60 -4.41 19.41
C TYR A 50 4.19 -5.15 18.19
N ALA A 51 5.06 -4.52 17.39
CA ALA A 51 5.82 -5.21 16.36
C ALA A 51 6.90 -6.10 16.97
N VAL A 52 7.63 -5.60 17.98
CA VAL A 52 8.58 -6.38 18.77
C VAL A 52 7.91 -7.60 19.40
N SER A 53 6.69 -7.45 19.96
CA SER A 53 5.92 -8.59 20.51
C SER A 53 5.69 -9.66 19.46
N VAL A 54 5.32 -9.30 18.22
CA VAL A 54 5.12 -10.28 17.13
C VAL A 54 6.43 -10.95 16.72
N LEU A 55 7.53 -10.19 16.64
CA LEU A 55 8.86 -10.77 16.37
C LEU A 55 9.23 -11.81 17.42
N MET A 56 9.05 -11.51 18.71
CA MET A 56 9.35 -12.43 19.81
C MET A 56 8.41 -13.67 19.83
N GLN A 57 7.16 -13.55 19.38
CA GLN A 57 6.27 -14.70 19.21
C GLN A 57 6.79 -15.70 18.18
N ASN A 58 7.46 -15.22 17.12
CA ASN A 58 7.97 -16.03 16.02
C ASN A 58 9.45 -16.41 16.19
N HIS A 59 10.22 -15.65 16.98
CA HIS A 59 11.64 -15.83 17.23
C HIS A 59 11.99 -15.60 18.71
N PRO A 60 11.47 -16.48 19.63
CA PRO A 60 11.53 -16.24 21.06
C PRO A 60 12.96 -16.25 21.66
N GLU A 61 13.90 -16.88 20.98
CA GLU A 61 15.30 -16.98 21.42
C GLU A 61 16.16 -15.79 20.96
N GLU A 62 15.60 -14.88 20.14
CA GLU A 62 16.34 -13.77 19.57
C GLU A 62 16.13 -12.47 20.34
N LYS A 63 17.17 -11.66 20.44
CA LYS A 63 17.07 -10.32 20.97
C LYS A 63 16.69 -9.34 19.88
N VAL A 64 15.61 -8.59 20.11
CA VAL A 64 15.24 -7.44 19.27
C VAL A 64 15.82 -6.18 19.90
N PHE A 65 16.64 -5.45 19.13
CA PHE A 65 17.21 -4.19 19.50
C PHE A 65 16.25 -3.05 19.11
N GLY A 66 16.32 -1.94 19.84
CA GLY A 66 15.45 -0.79 19.63
C GLY A 66 15.90 0.12 18.47
N ASP A 67 16.04 1.39 18.80
CA ASP A 67 16.38 2.47 17.86
C ASP A 67 17.79 2.32 17.29
N ILE A 68 17.89 2.04 15.99
CA ILE A 68 19.17 1.83 15.28
C ILE A 68 20.08 3.07 15.31
N THR A 69 19.51 4.28 15.47
CA THR A 69 20.30 5.51 15.58
C THR A 69 21.11 5.62 16.86
N LYS A 70 20.86 4.73 17.83
CA LYS A 70 21.53 4.67 19.13
C LYS A 70 22.51 3.51 19.24
N ILE A 71 22.72 2.77 18.17
CA ILE A 71 23.57 1.57 18.15
C ILE A 71 24.73 1.84 17.21
N GLU A 72 25.95 1.71 17.75
CA GLU A 72 27.15 1.84 16.93
C GLU A 72 27.29 0.65 15.97
N ALA A 73 27.73 0.90 14.75
CA ALA A 73 27.86 -0.18 13.76
C ALA A 73 28.86 -1.26 14.21
N SER A 74 29.86 -0.91 15.00
CA SER A 74 30.82 -1.84 15.60
C SER A 74 30.18 -2.86 16.55
N GLU A 75 29.05 -2.50 17.20
CA GLU A 75 28.32 -3.37 18.11
C GLU A 75 27.47 -4.41 17.38
N ILE A 76 27.20 -4.21 16.08
CA ILE A 76 26.48 -5.15 15.25
C ILE A 76 27.39 -6.31 14.87
N PRO A 77 27.01 -7.59 15.06
CA PRO A 77 27.80 -8.73 14.60
C PRO A 77 28.08 -8.68 13.09
N ASP A 78 29.14 -9.34 12.63
CA ASP A 78 29.40 -9.47 11.20
C ASP A 78 28.35 -10.33 10.51
N PHE A 79 27.94 -9.89 9.32
CA PHE A 79 26.87 -10.51 8.54
C PHE A 79 27.15 -10.43 7.03
N ASP A 80 26.44 -11.25 6.26
CA ASP A 80 26.58 -11.34 4.80
C ASP A 80 25.57 -10.45 4.04
N ILE A 81 24.36 -10.25 4.60
CA ILE A 81 23.27 -9.51 3.95
C ILE A 81 22.58 -8.58 4.94
N LEU A 82 22.30 -7.34 4.50
CA LEU A 82 21.45 -6.40 5.19
C LEU A 82 20.05 -6.40 4.57
N LEU A 83 19.03 -6.61 5.40
CA LEU A 83 17.63 -6.45 5.05
C LEU A 83 17.11 -5.17 5.71
N GLY A 84 16.26 -4.38 4.99
CA GLY A 84 15.71 -3.17 5.60
C GLY A 84 14.56 -2.55 4.82
N GLY A 85 13.48 -2.22 5.53
CA GLY A 85 12.35 -1.42 5.04
C GLY A 85 12.37 -0.04 5.69
N PHE A 86 13.27 0.85 5.30
CA PHE A 86 13.42 2.14 5.96
C PHE A 86 12.21 3.06 5.73
N PRO A 87 11.75 3.80 6.79
CA PRO A 87 10.53 4.61 6.66
C PRO A 87 10.68 5.79 5.69
N CYS A 88 9.64 5.98 4.85
CA CYS A 88 9.58 7.06 3.84
C CYS A 88 8.98 8.38 4.38
N GLN A 89 8.85 8.56 5.69
CA GLN A 89 8.09 9.69 6.26
C GLN A 89 8.70 11.07 5.96
N ALA A 90 9.99 11.17 5.70
CA ALA A 90 10.65 12.40 5.24
C ALA A 90 10.34 12.73 3.77
N PHE A 91 9.89 11.77 3.01
CA PHE A 91 9.63 11.83 1.58
C PHE A 91 8.14 11.87 1.23
N SER A 92 7.24 11.95 2.23
CA SER A 92 5.81 12.06 1.97
C SER A 92 5.41 13.50 1.63
N ALA A 93 4.48 13.65 0.69
CA ALA A 93 3.94 14.95 0.27
C ALA A 93 3.24 15.77 1.39
N ALA A 94 3.00 15.16 2.56
CA ALA A 94 2.44 15.80 3.74
C ALA A 94 3.51 16.40 4.68
N GLY A 95 4.79 15.97 4.58
CA GLY A 95 5.91 16.63 5.23
C GLY A 95 6.33 17.84 4.38
N LYS A 96 6.37 19.04 4.95
CA LYS A 96 6.88 20.24 4.29
C LYS A 96 8.21 19.90 3.60
N ARG A 97 8.26 19.84 2.27
CA ARG A 97 9.35 19.55 1.34
C ARG A 97 10.74 20.01 1.82
N ARG A 98 11.27 19.44 2.90
CA ARG A 98 12.57 19.81 3.50
C ARG A 98 13.71 18.86 3.10
N GLY A 99 13.45 17.89 2.20
CA GLY A 99 14.49 17.02 1.64
C GLY A 99 15.36 16.36 2.72
N PHE A 100 16.64 16.19 2.45
CA PHE A 100 17.66 15.65 3.36
C PHE A 100 17.90 16.47 4.65
N MET A 101 17.28 17.64 4.81
CA MET A 101 17.41 18.48 6.02
C MET A 101 16.42 18.09 7.13
N ASP A 102 15.49 17.18 6.89
CA ASP A 102 14.58 16.66 7.93
C ASP A 102 15.24 15.46 8.63
N THR A 103 15.29 15.48 9.96
CA THR A 103 15.88 14.43 10.81
C THR A 103 15.35 13.02 10.54
N ARG A 104 14.24 12.87 9.81
CA ARG A 104 13.64 11.60 9.40
C ARG A 104 14.14 11.06 8.05
N GLY A 105 14.75 11.89 7.20
CA GLY A 105 15.54 11.46 6.04
C GLY A 105 16.86 10.79 6.44
N THR A 106 17.20 10.86 7.71
CA THR A 106 18.43 10.29 8.27
C THR A 106 18.43 8.77 8.35
N LEU A 107 17.27 8.09 8.32
CA LEU A 107 17.21 6.64 8.52
C LEU A 107 17.83 5.83 7.36
N PHE A 108 17.82 6.35 6.13
CA PHE A 108 18.64 5.78 5.05
C PHE A 108 20.12 5.90 5.36
N PHE A 109 20.57 7.00 5.96
CA PHE A 109 21.98 7.18 6.33
C PHE A 109 22.42 6.23 7.44
N GLU A 110 21.52 5.71 8.28
CA GLU A 110 21.83 4.62 9.20
C GLU A 110 22.10 3.31 8.44
N VAL A 111 21.34 3.02 7.41
CA VAL A 111 21.61 1.89 6.50
C VAL A 111 22.98 2.08 5.85
N GLU A 112 23.25 3.26 5.28
CA GLU A 112 24.53 3.58 4.65
C GLU A 112 25.70 3.46 5.64
N ARG A 113 25.57 3.99 6.86
CA ARG A 113 26.58 3.90 7.93
C ARG A 113 26.96 2.45 8.22
N ILE A 114 25.96 1.58 8.36
CA ILE A 114 26.18 0.15 8.64
C ILE A 114 26.79 -0.55 7.42
N LEU A 115 26.31 -0.29 6.21
CA LEU A 115 26.89 -0.82 4.98
C LEU A 115 28.34 -0.39 4.79
N LYS A 116 28.67 0.85 5.12
CA LYS A 116 30.05 1.39 5.04
C LYS A 116 31.00 0.72 6.02
N GLU A 117 30.58 0.52 7.26
CA GLU A 117 31.37 -0.08 8.32
C GLU A 117 31.54 -1.60 8.12
N LYS A 118 30.44 -2.30 7.87
CA LYS A 118 30.40 -3.77 7.86
C LYS A 118 30.68 -4.39 6.49
N GLN A 119 30.52 -3.64 5.42
CA GLN A 119 30.79 -4.10 4.04
C GLN A 119 30.21 -5.50 3.72
N PRO A 120 28.91 -5.79 4.01
CA PRO A 120 28.33 -7.09 3.72
C PRO A 120 28.38 -7.40 2.22
N LYS A 121 28.13 -8.65 1.85
CA LYS A 121 28.13 -9.11 0.45
C LYS A 121 26.98 -8.55 -0.37
N GLY A 122 25.86 -8.20 0.29
CA GLY A 122 24.71 -7.63 -0.38
C GLY A 122 23.67 -7.05 0.58
N PHE A 123 22.63 -6.48 -0.01
CA PHE A 123 21.50 -5.92 0.72
C PHE A 123 20.18 -6.03 -0.08
N VAL A 124 19.07 -6.02 0.66
CA VAL A 124 17.70 -5.88 0.14
C VAL A 124 17.02 -4.74 0.88
N LEU A 125 16.71 -3.67 0.17
CA LEU A 125 15.98 -2.52 0.72
C LEU A 125 14.61 -2.41 0.06
N GLU A 126 13.59 -2.07 0.85
CA GLU A 126 12.22 -1.85 0.37
C GLU A 126 11.74 -0.45 0.72
N ASN A 127 10.88 0.14 -0.14
CA ASN A 127 10.20 1.38 0.15
C ASN A 127 8.91 1.53 -0.70
N VAL A 128 8.16 2.60 -0.44
CA VAL A 128 6.94 2.92 -1.22
C VAL A 128 7.29 3.36 -2.63
N GLU A 129 6.39 3.10 -3.61
CA GLU A 129 6.54 3.54 -5.01
C GLU A 129 6.80 5.05 -5.15
N GLY A 130 6.21 5.86 -4.24
CA GLY A 130 6.36 7.31 -4.24
C GLY A 130 7.82 7.81 -4.17
N LEU A 131 8.76 6.99 -3.68
CA LEU A 131 10.18 7.31 -3.64
C LEU A 131 10.76 7.56 -5.04
N VAL A 132 10.26 6.88 -6.08
CA VAL A 132 10.73 7.04 -7.47
C VAL A 132 10.58 8.47 -7.96
N ASN A 133 9.49 9.12 -7.58
CA ASN A 133 9.12 10.45 -8.07
C ASN A 133 9.39 11.57 -7.07
N HIS A 134 9.94 11.22 -5.90
CA HIS A 134 10.16 12.18 -4.83
C HIS A 134 11.22 13.22 -5.26
N ASP A 135 10.89 14.51 -5.07
CA ASP A 135 11.75 15.66 -5.41
C ASP A 135 12.19 15.72 -6.88
N ARG A 136 11.32 15.30 -7.82
CA ARG A 136 11.56 15.57 -9.25
C ARG A 136 11.63 17.07 -9.52
N GLU A 137 12.67 17.49 -10.21
CA GLU A 137 12.82 18.87 -10.68
C GLU A 137 11.99 19.11 -11.93
N ASN A 138 12.07 18.20 -12.89
CA ASN A 138 11.29 18.25 -14.12
C ASN A 138 10.37 17.02 -14.24
N LYS A 139 9.24 17.19 -14.92
CA LYS A 139 8.31 16.09 -15.21
C LYS A 139 8.91 15.01 -16.13
N SER A 140 9.92 15.39 -16.93
CA SER A 140 10.65 14.51 -17.84
C SER A 140 11.70 13.64 -17.14
N ASP A 141 12.09 13.95 -15.91
CA ASP A 141 13.11 13.19 -15.19
C ASP A 141 12.61 11.77 -14.95
N ARG A 142 13.44 10.78 -15.21
CA ARG A 142 13.10 9.35 -14.99
C ARG A 142 12.88 9.04 -13.52
N ILE A 143 13.67 9.63 -12.63
CA ILE A 143 13.63 9.46 -11.17
C ILE A 143 13.80 10.82 -10.49
N GLY A 144 13.31 10.91 -9.25
CA GLY A 144 13.51 12.08 -8.40
C GLY A 144 14.90 12.13 -7.77
N ARG A 145 15.30 13.32 -7.27
CA ARG A 145 16.61 13.53 -6.64
C ARG A 145 16.86 12.57 -5.47
N THR A 146 15.85 12.31 -4.66
CA THR A 146 15.98 11.44 -3.49
C THR A 146 16.44 10.04 -3.87
N LEU A 147 15.77 9.40 -4.83
CA LEU A 147 16.18 8.06 -5.29
C LEU A 147 17.57 8.12 -5.95
N SER A 148 17.83 9.13 -6.80
CA SER A 148 19.15 9.31 -7.42
C SER A 148 20.28 9.41 -6.39
N THR A 149 20.06 10.17 -5.30
CA THR A 149 21.04 10.29 -4.20
C THR A 149 21.24 8.96 -3.49
N ILE A 150 20.17 8.24 -3.14
CA ILE A 150 20.26 6.91 -2.50
C ILE A 150 21.10 5.95 -3.36
N LEU A 151 20.82 5.88 -4.67
CA LEU A 151 21.57 5.01 -5.58
C LEU A 151 23.04 5.38 -5.64
N SER A 152 23.37 6.67 -5.79
CA SER A 152 24.76 7.15 -5.83
C SER A 152 25.52 6.83 -4.53
N HIS A 153 24.91 6.98 -3.35
CA HIS A 153 25.53 6.62 -2.08
C HIS A 153 25.83 5.12 -2.00
N LEU A 154 24.91 4.27 -2.43
CA LEU A 154 25.11 2.82 -2.43
C LEU A 154 26.18 2.38 -3.45
N GLU A 155 26.21 2.99 -4.63
CA GLU A 155 27.24 2.74 -5.65
C GLU A 155 28.62 3.21 -5.19
N ASN A 156 28.72 4.34 -4.48
CA ASN A 156 29.96 4.83 -3.89
C ASN A 156 30.55 3.92 -2.79
N LEU A 157 29.74 2.98 -2.28
CA LEU A 157 30.19 1.91 -1.37
C LEU A 157 30.62 0.63 -2.12
N ASP A 158 30.88 0.73 -3.43
CA ASP A 158 31.27 -0.37 -4.34
C ASP A 158 30.22 -1.49 -4.48
N TYR A 159 28.92 -1.18 -4.28
CA TYR A 159 27.86 -2.11 -4.61
C TYR A 159 27.39 -1.94 -6.05
N LYS A 160 27.12 -3.05 -6.70
CA LYS A 160 26.40 -3.11 -7.97
C LYS A 160 24.92 -3.09 -7.67
N VAL A 161 24.26 -1.95 -7.94
CA VAL A 161 22.90 -1.67 -7.49
C VAL A 161 21.90 -1.82 -8.62
N SER A 162 20.78 -2.47 -8.32
CA SER A 162 19.59 -2.53 -9.18
C SER A 162 18.36 -2.12 -8.39
N TRP A 163 17.36 -1.56 -9.07
CA TRP A 163 16.09 -1.23 -8.45
C TRP A 163 14.93 -1.42 -9.41
N LYS A 164 13.76 -1.75 -8.86
CA LYS A 164 12.51 -1.88 -9.62
C LYS A 164 11.30 -1.68 -8.74
N VAL A 165 10.24 -1.10 -9.32
CA VAL A 165 8.91 -1.12 -8.71
C VAL A 165 8.22 -2.41 -9.12
N LEU A 166 7.80 -3.18 -8.12
CA LEU A 166 7.09 -4.44 -8.29
C LEU A 166 5.68 -4.32 -7.72
N ASN A 167 4.74 -5.08 -8.28
CA ASN A 167 3.36 -5.10 -7.82
C ASN A 167 3.01 -6.46 -7.20
N ALA A 168 2.49 -6.43 -5.99
CA ALA A 168 2.17 -7.63 -5.20
C ALA A 168 1.25 -8.63 -5.92
N ASN A 169 0.29 -8.14 -6.72
CA ASN A 169 -0.65 -8.99 -7.45
C ASN A 169 -0.01 -9.89 -8.51
N GLU A 170 1.27 -9.67 -8.82
CA GLU A 170 2.07 -10.50 -9.72
C GLU A 170 2.81 -11.62 -8.97
N PHE A 171 2.75 -11.64 -7.63
CA PHE A 171 3.50 -12.55 -6.78
C PHE A 171 2.61 -13.48 -5.93
N GLY A 172 1.41 -13.81 -6.43
CA GLY A 172 0.55 -14.82 -5.81
C GLY A 172 -0.23 -14.36 -4.58
N VAL A 173 -0.40 -13.04 -4.39
CA VAL A 173 -1.31 -12.46 -3.40
C VAL A 173 -2.34 -11.57 -4.07
N PRO A 174 -3.61 -11.59 -3.63
CA PRO A 174 -4.67 -10.83 -4.28
C PRO A 174 -4.74 -9.37 -3.77
N GLN A 175 -3.63 -8.62 -3.94
CA GLN A 175 -3.53 -7.24 -3.47
C GLN A 175 -2.82 -6.36 -4.50
N GLU A 176 -3.40 -5.20 -4.81
CA GLU A 176 -2.72 -4.13 -5.53
C GLU A 176 -1.81 -3.39 -4.55
N ARG A 177 -0.51 -3.66 -4.56
CA ARG A 177 0.48 -3.01 -3.70
C ARG A 177 1.80 -2.86 -4.42
N LYS A 178 2.13 -1.65 -4.84
CA LYS A 178 3.38 -1.33 -5.51
C LYS A 178 4.44 -0.90 -4.51
N ARG A 179 5.64 -1.49 -4.63
CA ARG A 179 6.80 -1.18 -3.79
C ARG A 179 8.06 -1.15 -4.63
N ILE A 180 8.95 -0.22 -4.32
CA ILE A 180 10.29 -0.21 -4.89
C ILE A 180 11.17 -1.12 -4.06
N TYR A 181 11.89 -2.01 -4.74
CA TYR A 181 13.01 -2.74 -4.18
C TYR A 181 14.31 -2.16 -4.73
N ILE A 182 15.27 -1.90 -3.85
CA ILE A 182 16.63 -1.48 -4.16
C ILE A 182 17.54 -2.56 -3.61
N VAL A 183 18.28 -3.22 -4.48
CA VAL A 183 19.12 -4.37 -4.12
C VAL A 183 20.53 -4.15 -4.62
N GLY A 184 21.51 -4.68 -3.92
CA GLY A 184 22.90 -4.58 -4.35
C GLY A 184 23.75 -5.73 -3.84
N THR A 185 24.77 -6.06 -4.61
CA THR A 185 25.83 -7.01 -4.22
C THR A 185 27.20 -6.48 -4.59
N LYS A 186 28.26 -7.05 -4.00
CA LYS A 186 29.64 -6.71 -4.36
C LYS A 186 30.09 -7.36 -5.66
N ASN A 187 29.51 -8.47 -6.03
CA ASN A 187 29.97 -9.30 -7.16
C ASN A 187 29.34 -8.90 -8.50
N THR A 188 28.03 -9.09 -8.64
CA THR A 188 27.29 -8.87 -9.89
C THR A 188 26.01 -8.09 -9.64
N ASN A 189 25.44 -7.43 -10.66
CA ASN A 189 24.14 -6.76 -10.52
C ASN A 189 23.03 -7.80 -10.33
N PRO A 190 22.24 -7.73 -9.25
CA PRO A 190 21.02 -8.54 -9.15
C PRO A 190 20.02 -8.11 -10.23
N THR A 191 19.47 -9.05 -10.99
CA THR A 191 18.46 -8.74 -12.00
C THR A 191 17.05 -8.83 -11.41
N LEU A 192 16.29 -7.74 -11.46
CA LEU A 192 14.88 -7.66 -11.03
C LEU A 192 13.91 -7.78 -12.22
N GLU A 193 14.34 -8.45 -13.29
CA GLU A 193 13.55 -8.64 -14.49
C GLU A 193 13.02 -10.08 -14.62
N ASN A 194 12.05 -10.25 -15.51
CA ASN A 194 11.53 -11.56 -15.91
C ASN A 194 11.04 -12.44 -14.76
N PHE A 195 10.31 -11.85 -13.81
CA PHE A 195 9.52 -12.61 -12.85
C PHE A 195 8.33 -13.25 -13.57
N ILE A 196 8.00 -14.48 -13.21
CA ILE A 196 6.83 -15.17 -13.74
C ILE A 196 5.62 -14.76 -12.90
N PRO A 197 4.63 -14.04 -13.45
CA PRO A 197 3.50 -13.57 -12.67
C PRO A 197 2.60 -14.73 -12.21
N VAL A 198 2.15 -14.63 -10.98
CA VAL A 198 1.16 -15.52 -10.37
C VAL A 198 0.02 -14.66 -9.85
N HIS A 199 -1.15 -14.77 -10.46
CA HIS A 199 -2.33 -14.00 -10.07
C HIS A 199 -3.30 -14.84 -9.23
N LYS A 200 -3.89 -14.20 -8.24
CA LYS A 200 -4.96 -14.74 -7.40
C LYS A 200 -6.05 -13.68 -7.22
N ASN A 201 -7.26 -14.12 -6.88
CA ASN A 201 -8.34 -13.25 -6.45
C ASN A 201 -8.52 -13.33 -4.92
N LEU A 202 -9.34 -12.44 -4.39
CA LEU A 202 -9.54 -12.32 -2.94
C LEU A 202 -10.15 -13.58 -2.33
N GLU A 203 -10.99 -14.31 -3.07
CA GLU A 203 -11.62 -15.56 -2.64
C GLU A 203 -10.59 -16.59 -2.16
N SER A 204 -9.38 -16.59 -2.75
CA SER A 204 -8.30 -17.54 -2.41
C SER A 204 -7.77 -17.41 -0.98
N ILE A 205 -8.10 -16.31 -0.27
CA ILE A 205 -7.60 -16.03 1.08
C ILE A 205 -8.71 -15.90 2.13
N LEU A 206 -9.98 -15.79 1.69
CA LEU A 206 -11.09 -15.58 2.60
C LEU A 206 -11.41 -16.84 3.43
N GLN A 207 -11.77 -16.59 4.67
CA GLN A 207 -12.43 -17.58 5.56
C GLN A 207 -13.93 -17.50 5.34
N HIS A 208 -14.65 -18.54 5.72
CA HIS A 208 -16.11 -18.62 5.58
C HIS A 208 -16.75 -18.97 6.92
N GLY A 209 -17.95 -18.41 7.16
CA GLY A 209 -18.69 -18.63 8.39
C GLY A 209 -18.18 -17.79 9.56
N GLU A 210 -17.38 -16.76 9.29
CA GLU A 210 -16.95 -15.79 10.29
C GLU A 210 -18.10 -14.84 10.68
N PRO A 211 -18.11 -14.30 11.90
CA PRO A 211 -19.19 -13.43 12.36
C PRO A 211 -19.33 -12.17 11.47
N VAL A 212 -20.55 -11.97 10.96
CA VAL A 212 -20.88 -10.75 10.18
C VAL A 212 -21.16 -9.58 11.11
N SER A 213 -20.94 -8.36 10.62
CA SER A 213 -21.24 -7.15 11.38
C SER A 213 -22.74 -6.95 11.55
N ASP A 214 -23.16 -6.63 12.78
CA ASP A 214 -24.53 -6.32 13.14
C ASP A 214 -24.73 -4.85 13.51
N SER A 215 -23.75 -4.00 13.16
CA SER A 215 -23.77 -2.57 13.45
C SER A 215 -24.99 -1.86 12.84
N PRO A 216 -25.46 -0.76 13.44
CA PRO A 216 -26.56 0.04 12.89
C PRO A 216 -26.31 0.49 11.45
N PHE A 217 -25.06 0.80 11.09
CA PHE A 217 -24.71 1.21 9.73
C PHE A 217 -24.84 0.05 8.74
N VAL A 218 -24.34 -1.15 9.08
CA VAL A 218 -24.45 -2.34 8.22
C VAL A 218 -25.91 -2.78 8.09
N LYS A 219 -26.68 -2.74 9.17
CA LYS A 219 -28.15 -3.02 9.12
C LYS A 219 -28.87 -2.07 8.18
N LEU A 220 -28.57 -0.77 8.26
CA LEU A 220 -29.15 0.24 7.37
C LEU A 220 -28.72 -0.03 5.91
N LEU A 221 -27.46 -0.30 5.66
CA LEU A 221 -26.95 -0.60 4.32
C LEU A 221 -27.68 -1.82 3.72
N LEU A 222 -27.81 -2.90 4.48
CA LEU A 222 -28.43 -4.16 4.04
C LEU A 222 -29.97 -4.07 3.97
N SER A 223 -30.62 -3.05 4.57
CA SER A 223 -32.04 -2.79 4.35
C SER A 223 -32.33 -2.17 2.98
N HIS A 224 -31.32 -1.55 2.34
CA HIS A 224 -31.46 -0.92 1.02
C HIS A 224 -30.85 -1.76 -0.12
N PHE A 225 -29.85 -2.60 0.17
CA PHE A 225 -29.10 -3.35 -0.83
C PHE A 225 -28.90 -4.81 -0.44
N LYS A 226 -28.97 -5.71 -1.40
CA LYS A 226 -28.50 -7.08 -1.22
C LYS A 226 -26.97 -7.11 -1.23
N VAL A 227 -26.36 -8.06 -0.53
CA VAL A 227 -24.89 -8.23 -0.49
C VAL A 227 -24.29 -8.30 -1.90
N SER A 228 -24.95 -9.00 -2.83
CA SER A 228 -24.50 -9.12 -4.23
C SER A 228 -24.43 -7.79 -4.99
N GLU A 229 -25.24 -6.80 -4.61
CA GLU A 229 -25.27 -5.48 -5.23
C GLU A 229 -24.18 -4.55 -4.67
N LEU A 230 -23.59 -4.92 -3.54
CA LEU A 230 -22.56 -4.14 -2.82
C LEU A 230 -21.14 -4.50 -3.25
N LEU A 231 -20.94 -5.65 -3.89
CA LEU A 231 -19.60 -6.17 -4.22
C LEU A 231 -18.83 -5.19 -5.14
N GLY A 232 -17.61 -4.87 -4.77
CA GLY A 232 -16.74 -3.94 -5.48
C GLY A 232 -17.04 -2.46 -5.22
N LYS A 233 -18.20 -2.13 -4.62
CA LYS A 233 -18.65 -0.75 -4.42
C LYS A 233 -17.98 -0.07 -3.21
N ALA A 234 -17.72 1.23 -3.37
CA ALA A 234 -17.26 2.10 -2.30
C ALA A 234 -18.42 2.96 -1.78
N ILE A 235 -18.41 3.24 -0.48
CA ILE A 235 -19.40 4.14 0.16
C ILE A 235 -18.70 5.49 0.40
N LYS A 236 -19.12 6.52 -0.33
CA LYS A 236 -18.52 7.86 -0.22
C LYS A 236 -19.31 8.93 -0.96
N ASP A 237 -19.39 10.13 -0.37
CA ASP A 237 -20.07 11.30 -0.95
C ASP A 237 -19.11 12.23 -1.71
N LYS A 238 -17.84 11.91 -1.85
CA LYS A 238 -16.83 12.84 -2.37
C LYS A 238 -16.70 12.85 -3.90
N ARG A 239 -16.89 11.71 -4.56
CA ARG A 239 -16.71 11.56 -6.02
C ARG A 239 -17.82 10.68 -6.58
N GLY A 240 -18.50 11.19 -7.61
CA GLY A 240 -19.49 10.42 -8.35
C GLY A 240 -18.86 9.30 -9.17
N GLY A 241 -19.59 8.22 -9.32
CA GLY A 241 -19.28 7.08 -10.16
C GLY A 241 -20.36 6.01 -9.97
N ALA A 242 -20.67 5.24 -10.99
CA ALA A 242 -21.65 4.16 -10.92
C ALA A 242 -21.27 3.07 -9.89
N GLU A 243 -20.01 3.02 -9.53
CA GLU A 243 -19.43 2.07 -8.56
C GLU A 243 -19.50 2.56 -7.10
N ASN A 244 -20.08 3.72 -6.83
CA ASN A 244 -20.18 4.26 -5.48
C ASN A 244 -21.62 4.24 -4.98
N ILE A 245 -21.76 4.01 -3.68
CA ILE A 245 -22.97 4.22 -2.90
C ILE A 245 -22.76 5.51 -2.11
N HIS A 246 -23.76 6.36 -2.12
CA HIS A 246 -23.73 7.61 -1.38
C HIS A 246 -24.62 7.54 -0.14
N SER A 247 -24.38 8.43 0.82
CA SER A 247 -25.18 8.46 2.06
C SER A 247 -26.67 8.68 1.83
N TRP A 248 -27.04 9.34 0.76
CA TRP A 248 -28.44 9.52 0.36
C TRP A 248 -29.07 8.29 -0.32
N ASP A 249 -28.29 7.36 -0.85
CA ASP A 249 -28.82 6.10 -1.40
C ASP A 249 -29.37 5.19 -0.29
N ILE A 250 -28.77 5.29 0.91
CA ILE A 250 -29.16 4.55 2.11
C ILE A 250 -29.86 5.42 3.16
N GLU A 251 -30.22 6.64 2.81
CA GLU A 251 -30.93 7.58 3.68
C GLU A 251 -30.26 7.81 5.04
N TYR A 252 -28.92 7.78 5.10
CA TYR A 252 -28.12 7.78 6.33
C TYR A 252 -28.34 9.02 7.21
N LYS A 253 -28.74 10.15 6.61
CA LYS A 253 -29.02 11.42 7.30
C LYS A 253 -30.52 11.80 7.26
N GLY A 254 -31.39 10.83 6.96
CA GLY A 254 -32.82 10.99 6.82
C GLY A 254 -33.32 10.74 5.40
N THR A 255 -34.63 10.60 5.26
CA THR A 255 -35.33 10.22 4.02
C THR A 255 -35.05 11.20 2.89
N VAL A 256 -34.86 10.71 1.69
CA VAL A 256 -34.54 11.49 0.48
C VAL A 256 -35.48 11.08 -0.65
N SER A 257 -36.20 12.03 -1.23
CA SER A 257 -37.07 11.74 -2.36
C SER A 257 -36.29 11.36 -3.63
N PRO A 258 -36.91 10.70 -4.61
CA PRO A 258 -36.25 10.41 -5.89
C PRO A 258 -35.70 11.68 -6.57
N GLU A 259 -36.43 12.79 -6.55
CA GLU A 259 -36.00 14.07 -7.10
C GLU A 259 -34.80 14.65 -6.34
N GLN A 260 -34.78 14.52 -5.03
CA GLN A 260 -33.65 14.92 -4.20
C GLN A 260 -32.40 14.06 -4.48
N LYS A 261 -32.54 12.74 -4.68
CA LYS A 261 -31.44 11.86 -5.10
C LYS A 261 -30.92 12.27 -6.49
N GLU A 262 -31.79 12.63 -7.42
CA GLU A 262 -31.42 13.07 -8.75
C GLU A 262 -30.57 14.36 -8.70
N VAL A 263 -31.03 15.41 -8.00
CA VAL A 263 -30.28 16.67 -7.89
C VAL A 263 -28.96 16.48 -7.17
N LEU A 264 -28.89 15.65 -6.11
CA LEU A 264 -27.63 15.32 -5.44
C LEU A 264 -26.61 14.65 -6.37
N ASN A 265 -27.06 13.69 -7.17
CA ASN A 265 -26.21 12.98 -8.14
C ASN A 265 -25.73 13.88 -9.28
N LEU A 266 -26.57 14.81 -9.74
CA LEU A 266 -26.19 15.81 -10.73
C LEU A 266 -25.21 16.81 -10.13
N LEU A 267 -25.49 17.37 -8.95
CA LEU A 267 -24.64 18.32 -8.25
C LEU A 267 -23.27 17.73 -7.96
N LEU A 268 -23.20 16.44 -7.55
CA LEU A 268 -21.93 15.75 -7.29
C LEU A 268 -20.99 15.73 -8.51
N LYS A 269 -21.53 15.67 -9.73
CA LYS A 269 -20.77 15.71 -10.99
C LYS A 269 -20.49 17.15 -11.42
N GLU A 270 -21.53 18.00 -11.44
CA GLU A 270 -21.47 19.36 -11.99
C GLU A 270 -20.49 20.26 -11.20
N ARG A 271 -20.54 20.23 -9.86
CA ARG A 271 -19.68 21.05 -9.00
C ARG A 271 -18.17 20.89 -9.23
N ARG A 272 -17.75 19.90 -10.03
CA ARG A 272 -16.34 19.60 -10.35
C ARG A 272 -15.90 20.16 -11.70
N LYS A 273 -16.79 20.72 -12.49
CA LYS A 273 -16.48 21.29 -13.80
C LYS A 273 -15.75 22.61 -13.63
N LYS A 274 -14.70 22.83 -14.40
CA LYS A 274 -13.87 24.04 -14.34
C LYS A 274 -14.63 25.31 -14.67
N LYS A 275 -15.63 25.23 -15.56
CA LYS A 275 -16.45 26.37 -15.99
C LYS A 275 -17.00 27.21 -14.82
N TRP A 276 -17.31 26.57 -13.68
CA TRP A 276 -17.85 27.29 -12.51
C TRP A 276 -16.80 28.15 -11.78
N ALA A 277 -15.53 27.74 -11.80
CA ALA A 277 -14.45 28.55 -11.29
C ALA A 277 -14.11 29.70 -12.25
N GLU A 278 -14.14 29.45 -13.56
CA GLU A 278 -13.93 30.42 -14.62
C GLU A 278 -14.99 31.53 -14.57
N GLU A 279 -16.25 31.18 -14.33
CA GLU A 279 -17.37 32.11 -14.18
C GLU A 279 -17.16 33.12 -13.03
N PHE A 280 -16.55 32.67 -11.93
CA PHE A 280 -16.21 33.54 -10.78
C PHE A 280 -14.80 34.17 -10.88
N GLY A 281 -14.03 33.85 -11.91
CA GLY A 281 -12.67 34.35 -12.09
C GLY A 281 -11.68 33.86 -11.02
N ILE A 282 -11.90 32.67 -10.44
CA ILE A 282 -11.09 32.07 -9.38
C ILE A 282 -10.37 30.81 -9.81
N ASP A 283 -9.34 30.45 -9.05
CA ASP A 283 -8.64 29.18 -9.22
C ASP A 283 -9.62 28.01 -9.04
N TRP A 284 -9.59 27.07 -10.00
CA TRP A 284 -10.40 25.86 -9.92
C TRP A 284 -10.12 25.06 -8.63
N MET A 285 -11.21 24.57 -8.03
CA MET A 285 -11.18 23.65 -6.88
C MET A 285 -12.06 22.42 -7.15
N ASP A 286 -11.65 21.28 -6.61
CA ASP A 286 -12.44 20.04 -6.70
C ASP A 286 -13.68 20.16 -5.80
N GLY A 287 -14.81 20.50 -6.39
CA GLY A 287 -16.09 20.66 -5.70
C GLY A 287 -16.42 22.11 -5.33
N MET A 288 -16.76 22.91 -6.33
CA MET A 288 -17.30 24.26 -6.18
C MET A 288 -18.68 24.24 -5.54
N PRO A 289 -19.02 25.13 -4.60
CA PRO A 289 -20.42 25.42 -4.28
C PRO A 289 -21.08 26.08 -5.49
N LEU A 290 -22.31 25.69 -5.81
CA LEU A 290 -23.06 26.23 -6.95
C LEU A 290 -24.28 27.00 -6.47
N THR A 291 -24.52 28.17 -7.05
CA THR A 291 -25.71 28.98 -6.78
C THR A 291 -26.98 28.30 -7.31
N ILE A 292 -28.15 28.76 -6.87
CA ILE A 292 -29.43 28.25 -7.39
C ILE A 292 -29.53 28.44 -8.91
N GLU A 293 -29.11 29.60 -9.42
CA GLU A 293 -29.12 29.93 -10.86
C GLU A 293 -28.22 28.97 -11.63
N GLN A 294 -27.05 28.67 -11.10
CA GLN A 294 -26.16 27.68 -11.71
C GLN A 294 -26.76 26.27 -11.69
N ILE A 295 -27.42 25.88 -10.58
CA ILE A 295 -28.09 24.58 -10.48
C ILE A 295 -29.24 24.48 -11.45
N LYS A 296 -30.03 25.55 -11.64
CA LYS A 296 -31.13 25.60 -12.65
C LYS A 296 -30.65 25.34 -14.06
N THR A 297 -29.39 25.59 -14.40
CA THR A 297 -28.88 25.31 -15.75
C THR A 297 -28.84 23.81 -16.10
N PHE A 298 -28.91 22.92 -15.13
CA PHE A 298 -28.88 21.47 -15.35
C PHE A 298 -29.96 20.71 -14.56
N TYR A 299 -30.68 21.37 -13.66
CA TYR A 299 -31.82 20.81 -12.94
C TYR A 299 -32.81 21.93 -12.58
N ASP A 300 -33.79 22.13 -13.40
CA ASP A 300 -34.81 23.18 -13.24
C ASP A 300 -36.21 22.57 -12.90
N LYS A 301 -36.53 22.63 -11.61
CA LYS A 301 -37.85 22.15 -11.09
C LYS A 301 -38.45 23.26 -10.22
N PRO A 302 -39.80 23.38 -10.19
CA PRO A 302 -40.51 24.46 -9.45
C PRO A 302 -40.20 24.50 -7.96
N ASN A 303 -39.93 23.35 -7.32
CA ASN A 303 -39.65 23.18 -5.89
C ASN A 303 -38.17 23.04 -5.57
N LEU A 304 -37.28 23.43 -6.50
CA LEU A 304 -35.81 23.23 -6.35
C LEU A 304 -35.27 23.87 -5.06
N GLU A 305 -35.65 25.11 -4.79
CA GLU A 305 -35.16 25.83 -3.60
C GLU A 305 -35.54 25.14 -2.28
N GLU A 306 -36.81 24.73 -2.17
CA GLU A 306 -37.32 23.99 -1.02
C GLU A 306 -36.59 22.65 -0.82
N MET A 307 -36.35 21.92 -1.92
CA MET A 307 -35.59 20.67 -1.89
C MET A 307 -34.14 20.88 -1.42
N LEU A 308 -33.47 21.94 -1.89
CA LEU A 308 -32.09 22.23 -1.51
C LEU A 308 -32.00 22.63 -0.02
N GLU A 309 -32.98 23.41 0.50
CA GLU A 309 -33.03 23.79 1.92
C GLU A 309 -33.28 22.56 2.81
N ASP A 310 -34.19 21.67 2.44
CA ASP A 310 -34.43 20.42 3.18
C ASP A 310 -33.15 19.54 3.20
N LEU A 311 -32.41 19.45 2.08
CA LEU A 311 -31.14 18.74 2.01
C LEU A 311 -30.05 19.39 2.86
N VAL A 312 -30.06 20.73 3.04
CA VAL A 312 -29.18 21.44 3.97
C VAL A 312 -29.54 21.12 5.42
N GLN A 313 -30.84 21.13 5.78
CA GLN A 313 -31.30 20.75 7.11
C GLN A 313 -30.90 19.31 7.47
N LYS A 314 -31.01 18.38 6.54
CA LYS A 314 -30.57 16.97 6.66
C LYS A 314 -29.04 16.79 6.60
N LYS A 315 -28.27 17.86 6.36
CA LYS A 315 -26.82 17.85 6.25
C LYS A 315 -26.26 16.99 5.09
N TYR A 316 -27.02 16.78 4.04
CA TYR A 316 -26.51 16.29 2.76
C TYR A 316 -25.82 17.40 1.97
N LEU A 317 -26.36 18.62 2.08
CA LEU A 317 -25.76 19.81 1.51
C LEU A 317 -25.30 20.78 2.60
N VAL A 318 -24.41 21.68 2.23
CA VAL A 318 -23.97 22.83 3.00
C VAL A 318 -24.03 24.07 2.10
N LYS A 319 -24.43 25.21 2.69
CA LYS A 319 -24.26 26.52 2.06
C LYS A 319 -22.89 27.08 2.43
N GLU A 320 -22.08 27.36 1.44
CA GLU A 320 -20.76 27.95 1.63
C GLU A 320 -20.38 28.88 0.47
N HIS A 321 -19.44 29.79 0.72
CA HIS A 321 -18.83 30.60 -0.35
C HIS A 321 -17.75 29.78 -1.10
N PRO A 322 -17.51 30.10 -2.40
CA PRO A 322 -16.32 29.62 -3.08
C PRO A 322 -15.04 29.95 -2.31
N LYS A 323 -14.00 29.12 -2.48
CA LYS A 323 -12.76 29.28 -1.69
C LYS A 323 -11.64 29.83 -2.56
N LYS A 324 -10.93 30.84 -2.08
CA LYS A 324 -9.69 31.35 -2.65
C LYS A 324 -8.47 30.87 -1.87
N LYS A 325 -7.28 30.96 -2.48
CA LYS A 325 -6.01 30.68 -1.82
C LYS A 325 -5.45 31.96 -1.17
N GLU A 326 -5.27 31.94 0.14
CA GLU A 326 -4.53 32.96 0.88
C GLU A 326 -3.37 32.28 1.63
N ASN A 327 -2.13 32.73 1.37
CA ASN A 327 -0.92 32.15 2.00
C ASN A 327 -0.81 30.61 1.88
N GLY A 328 -1.27 30.05 0.75
CA GLY A 328 -1.26 28.60 0.51
C GLY A 328 -2.40 27.81 1.15
N ILE A 329 -3.26 28.48 1.94
CA ILE A 329 -4.45 27.90 2.60
C ILE A 329 -5.70 28.31 1.82
N ARG A 330 -6.68 27.42 1.71
CA ARG A 330 -7.99 27.73 1.11
C ARG A 330 -8.92 28.27 2.18
N VAL A 331 -9.39 29.52 1.98
CA VAL A 331 -10.37 30.22 2.80
C VAL A 331 -11.61 30.56 1.99
N GLN A 332 -12.77 30.66 2.61
CA GLN A 332 -13.99 31.11 1.94
C GLN A 332 -13.83 32.55 1.47
N ASP A 333 -14.33 32.87 0.27
CA ASP A 333 -14.36 34.23 -0.26
C ASP A 333 -15.77 34.82 -0.15
N GLU A 334 -15.99 35.55 0.91
CA GLU A 334 -17.29 36.17 1.23
C GLU A 334 -17.73 37.25 0.24
N SER A 335 -16.83 37.69 -0.66
CA SER A 335 -17.19 38.60 -1.76
C SER A 335 -17.95 37.91 -2.89
N LEU A 336 -17.92 36.58 -2.93
CA LEU A 336 -18.65 35.78 -3.90
C LEU A 336 -19.98 35.27 -3.34
N PRO A 337 -20.98 34.96 -4.19
CA PRO A 337 -22.27 34.49 -3.72
C PRO A 337 -22.18 33.12 -3.04
N PHE A 338 -23.12 32.85 -2.12
CA PHE A 338 -23.31 31.52 -1.57
C PHE A 338 -23.69 30.51 -2.65
N GLY A 339 -23.22 29.28 -2.48
CA GLY A 339 -23.68 28.14 -3.25
C GLY A 339 -23.97 26.94 -2.36
N TYR A 340 -24.67 25.98 -2.93
CA TYR A 340 -24.90 24.67 -2.32
C TYR A 340 -23.79 23.71 -2.71
N ASN A 341 -23.25 23.03 -1.72
CA ASN A 341 -22.20 22.04 -1.94
C ASN A 341 -22.51 20.74 -1.19
N ILE A 342 -22.06 19.61 -1.75
CA ILE A 342 -22.14 18.33 -1.04
C ILE A 342 -21.30 18.44 0.22
N VAL A 343 -21.82 17.99 1.36
CA VAL A 343 -21.05 17.90 2.61
C VAL A 343 -19.93 16.88 2.40
N ALA A 344 -18.76 17.39 2.01
CA ALA A 344 -17.55 16.62 1.81
C ALA A 344 -16.63 16.85 3.01
N GLY A 345 -16.78 16.05 4.03
CA GLY A 345 -15.84 16.00 5.16
C GLY A 345 -14.99 14.73 5.12
N LYS A 346 -14.08 14.57 6.09
CA LYS A 346 -13.49 13.30 6.48
C LYS A 346 -14.57 12.38 7.08
N MET A 347 -15.66 12.16 6.35
CA MET A 347 -16.63 11.18 6.77
C MET A 347 -16.08 9.81 6.37
N SER A 348 -15.34 9.21 7.29
CA SER A 348 -15.10 7.78 7.27
C SER A 348 -16.38 7.12 7.70
N TYR A 349 -17.11 6.54 6.75
CA TYR A 349 -18.16 5.60 7.09
C TYR A 349 -17.52 4.36 7.71
N GLU A 350 -18.26 3.68 8.58
CA GLU A 350 -17.82 2.40 9.15
C GLU A 350 -17.39 1.44 8.04
N VAL A 351 -18.14 1.41 6.94
CA VAL A 351 -17.81 0.66 5.72
C VAL A 351 -17.42 1.63 4.63
N ALA A 352 -16.16 1.64 4.21
CA ALA A 352 -15.69 2.46 3.09
C ALA A 352 -15.76 1.73 1.74
N LYS A 353 -15.56 0.41 1.75
CA LYS A 353 -15.65 -0.44 0.54
C LYS A 353 -16.01 -1.87 0.92
N ILE A 354 -16.88 -2.47 0.13
CA ILE A 354 -17.14 -3.92 0.16
C ILE A 354 -16.36 -4.54 -1.00
N MET A 355 -15.35 -5.32 -0.66
CA MET A 355 -14.48 -5.95 -1.65
C MET A 355 -15.18 -7.15 -2.31
N SER A 356 -14.99 -7.29 -3.61
CA SER A 356 -15.49 -8.46 -4.34
C SER A 356 -14.51 -9.63 -4.21
N PRO A 357 -14.98 -10.84 -3.84
CA PRO A 357 -14.13 -12.04 -3.79
C PRO A 357 -13.44 -12.36 -5.13
N LYS A 358 -14.05 -11.95 -6.26
CA LYS A 358 -13.53 -12.19 -7.61
C LYS A 358 -12.47 -11.18 -8.06
N GLU A 359 -12.26 -10.12 -7.30
CA GLU A 359 -11.29 -9.07 -7.58
C GLU A 359 -10.06 -9.17 -6.67
N ILE A 360 -9.17 -8.19 -6.76
CA ILE A 360 -8.04 -8.02 -5.86
C ILE A 360 -8.34 -6.92 -4.84
N ALA A 361 -7.77 -7.02 -3.65
CA ALA A 361 -7.84 -5.95 -2.66
C ALA A 361 -7.06 -4.71 -3.12
N PRO A 362 -7.50 -3.50 -2.78
CA PRO A 362 -6.69 -2.29 -2.95
C PRO A 362 -5.43 -2.36 -2.06
N THR A 363 -4.51 -1.40 -2.24
CA THR A 363 -3.39 -1.25 -1.31
C THR A 363 -3.91 -1.08 0.12
N LEU A 364 -3.57 -2.02 0.98
CA LEU A 364 -3.92 -1.94 2.40
C LEU A 364 -3.00 -0.95 3.10
N VAL A 365 -3.59 0.05 3.75
CA VAL A 365 -2.89 1.01 4.61
C VAL A 365 -3.49 0.95 6.01
N ALA A 366 -2.67 1.21 7.01
CA ALA A 366 -3.02 1.00 8.42
C ALA A 366 -4.37 1.61 8.84
N MET A 367 -4.67 2.85 8.38
CA MET A 367 -5.87 3.59 8.76
C MET A 367 -7.15 3.18 7.99
N ASP A 368 -7.02 2.43 6.89
CA ASP A 368 -8.16 2.13 6.02
C ASP A 368 -8.65 0.68 6.17
N MET A 369 -7.82 -0.22 6.75
CA MET A 369 -8.15 -1.65 6.82
C MET A 369 -9.43 -1.93 7.60
N GLU A 370 -9.71 -1.19 8.67
CA GLU A 370 -10.90 -1.35 9.48
C GLU A 370 -12.21 -1.02 8.75
N HIS A 371 -12.11 -0.29 7.62
CA HIS A 371 -13.24 0.15 6.80
C HIS A 371 -13.43 -0.71 5.53
N LEU A 372 -12.59 -1.73 5.34
CA LEU A 372 -12.69 -2.68 4.22
C LEU A 372 -13.45 -3.93 4.67
N PHE A 373 -14.55 -4.20 3.99
CA PHE A 373 -15.44 -5.31 4.28
C PHE A 373 -15.44 -6.34 3.15
N VAL A 374 -15.75 -7.56 3.51
CA VAL A 374 -15.95 -8.69 2.59
C VAL A 374 -17.31 -9.33 2.85
N PRO A 375 -17.93 -9.99 1.84
CA PRO A 375 -19.14 -10.75 2.05
C PRO A 375 -18.85 -12.03 2.83
N ASP A 376 -19.78 -12.44 3.71
CA ASP A 376 -19.82 -13.76 4.31
C ASP A 376 -21.29 -14.18 4.51
N GLY A 377 -21.71 -15.26 3.85
CA GLY A 377 -23.11 -15.67 3.80
C GLY A 377 -24.04 -14.55 3.30
N ASN A 378 -25.02 -14.19 4.10
CA ASN A 378 -26.01 -13.14 3.81
C ASN A 378 -25.62 -11.76 4.39
N GLY A 379 -24.40 -11.61 4.91
CA GLY A 379 -23.92 -10.38 5.52
C GLY A 379 -22.58 -9.94 5.00
N ILE A 380 -22.01 -8.92 5.65
CA ILE A 380 -20.67 -8.40 5.40
C ILE A 380 -19.90 -8.28 6.71
N ARG A 381 -18.58 -8.41 6.65
CA ARG A 381 -17.70 -8.31 7.80
C ARG A 381 -16.35 -7.72 7.45
N ARG A 382 -15.61 -7.30 8.46
CA ARG A 382 -14.20 -6.93 8.29
C ARG A 382 -13.35 -8.15 7.96
N LEU A 383 -12.17 -7.92 7.40
CA LEU A 383 -11.15 -8.96 7.26
C LEU A 383 -10.69 -9.42 8.64
N THR A 384 -10.49 -10.74 8.82
CA THR A 384 -9.80 -11.26 9.98
C THR A 384 -8.30 -10.94 9.91
N LEU A 385 -7.59 -10.97 11.05
CA LEU A 385 -6.14 -10.79 11.03
C LEU A 385 -5.43 -11.89 10.22
N ARG A 386 -6.00 -13.11 10.21
CA ARG A 386 -5.46 -14.22 9.41
C ARG A 386 -5.61 -13.96 7.91
N GLU A 387 -6.75 -13.47 7.46
CA GLU A 387 -6.94 -13.06 6.08
C GLU A 387 -6.01 -11.89 5.71
N GLY A 388 -5.82 -10.97 6.65
CA GLY A 388 -4.82 -9.90 6.51
C GLY A 388 -3.42 -10.46 6.27
N LEU A 389 -2.96 -11.43 7.07
CA LEU A 389 -1.66 -12.09 6.88
C LEU A 389 -1.57 -12.81 5.51
N ARG A 390 -2.64 -13.49 5.09
CA ARG A 390 -2.71 -14.16 3.77
C ARG A 390 -2.60 -13.17 2.61
N LEU A 391 -3.15 -11.95 2.75
CA LEU A 391 -3.00 -10.86 1.77
C LEU A 391 -1.56 -10.38 1.60
N PHE A 392 -0.72 -10.62 2.59
CA PHE A 392 0.72 -10.36 2.52
C PHE A 392 1.55 -11.63 2.30
N GLY A 393 0.89 -12.79 2.20
CA GLY A 393 1.55 -14.08 1.92
C GLY A 393 2.36 -14.64 3.07
N TYR A 394 2.00 -14.27 4.31
CA TYR A 394 2.58 -14.93 5.49
C TYR A 394 2.09 -16.38 5.58
N PRO A 395 2.93 -17.31 6.07
CA PRO A 395 2.54 -18.71 6.23
C PRO A 395 1.49 -18.88 7.35
N GLU A 396 0.74 -19.97 7.30
CA GLU A 396 -0.36 -20.22 8.22
C GLU A 396 0.08 -20.42 9.68
N ASP A 397 1.32 -20.87 9.89
CA ASP A 397 1.94 -21.05 11.20
C ASP A 397 2.53 -19.78 11.80
N PHE A 398 2.50 -18.66 11.07
CA PHE A 398 2.98 -17.37 11.57
C PHE A 398 2.12 -16.89 12.73
N LYS A 399 2.73 -16.70 13.90
CA LYS A 399 2.07 -16.26 15.12
C LYS A 399 1.81 -14.75 15.06
N PHE A 400 0.57 -14.35 15.33
CA PHE A 400 0.14 -12.97 15.26
C PHE A 400 -0.95 -12.66 16.29
N ASP A 401 -0.57 -12.83 17.56
CA ASP A 401 -1.46 -12.59 18.70
C ASP A 401 -1.30 -11.12 19.14
N VAL A 402 -2.19 -10.29 18.61
CA VAL A 402 -2.25 -8.85 18.85
C VAL A 402 -3.71 -8.38 18.84
N SER A 403 -3.97 -7.17 19.35
CA SER A 403 -5.28 -6.55 19.20
C SER A 403 -5.61 -6.34 17.71
N LEU A 404 -6.90 -6.28 17.37
CA LEU A 404 -7.35 -6.03 15.99
C LEU A 404 -6.79 -4.71 15.45
N GLN A 405 -6.76 -3.67 16.29
CA GLN A 405 -6.26 -2.34 15.94
C GLN A 405 -4.75 -2.36 15.65
N ASP A 406 -3.95 -2.95 16.55
CA ASP A 406 -2.51 -3.08 16.34
C ASP A 406 -2.21 -3.96 15.13
N GLY A 407 -3.01 -5.03 14.95
CA GLY A 407 -2.89 -5.92 13.81
C GLY A 407 -3.09 -5.21 12.48
N TYR A 408 -4.09 -4.36 12.36
CA TYR A 408 -4.31 -3.57 11.14
C TYR A 408 -3.20 -2.54 10.90
N ASP A 409 -2.67 -1.89 11.95
CA ASP A 409 -1.51 -1.02 11.82
C ASP A 409 -0.28 -1.78 11.32
N LEU A 410 0.01 -2.94 11.91
CA LEU A 410 1.15 -3.77 11.52
C LEU A 410 1.02 -4.29 10.08
N LEU A 411 -0.16 -4.78 9.71
CA LEU A 411 -0.44 -5.25 8.35
C LEU A 411 -0.32 -4.12 7.31
N GLY A 412 -0.82 -2.93 7.62
CA GLY A 412 -0.68 -1.77 6.72
C GLY A 412 0.77 -1.36 6.43
N ASN A 413 1.66 -1.61 7.40
CA ASN A 413 3.07 -1.24 7.35
C ASN A 413 4.01 -2.39 6.93
N THR A 414 3.50 -3.62 6.77
CA THR A 414 4.34 -4.75 6.38
C THR A 414 4.54 -4.86 4.86
N VAL A 415 5.41 -5.79 4.46
CA VAL A 415 5.75 -6.10 3.07
C VAL A 415 5.14 -7.43 2.62
N VAL A 416 5.06 -7.64 1.31
CA VAL A 416 4.55 -8.88 0.72
C VAL A 416 5.65 -9.93 0.69
N VAL A 417 5.49 -10.98 1.48
CA VAL A 417 6.48 -12.05 1.68
C VAL A 417 6.88 -12.75 0.37
N PRO A 418 5.96 -13.21 -0.51
CA PRO A 418 6.35 -13.85 -1.78
C PRO A 418 7.11 -12.92 -2.73
N MET A 419 6.78 -11.62 -2.76
CA MET A 419 7.50 -10.65 -3.58
C MET A 419 8.92 -10.45 -3.06
N THR A 420 9.09 -10.31 -1.74
CA THR A 420 10.41 -10.23 -1.12
C THR A 420 11.22 -11.51 -1.32
N MET A 421 10.57 -12.69 -1.23
CA MET A 421 11.22 -13.97 -1.52
C MET A 421 11.80 -14.01 -2.94
N ALA A 422 11.02 -13.60 -3.95
CA ALA A 422 11.46 -13.57 -5.33
C ALA A 422 12.64 -12.59 -5.56
N VAL A 423 12.61 -11.42 -4.89
CA VAL A 423 13.71 -10.45 -4.92
C VAL A 423 14.96 -11.02 -4.23
N ALA A 424 14.81 -11.66 -3.07
CA ALA A 424 15.91 -12.26 -2.32
C ALA A 424 16.60 -13.39 -3.14
N GLU A 425 15.85 -14.21 -3.88
CA GLU A 425 16.42 -15.21 -4.78
C GLU A 425 17.38 -14.57 -5.80
N ARG A 426 17.01 -13.40 -6.39
CA ARG A 426 17.87 -12.67 -7.33
C ARG A 426 19.15 -12.14 -6.68
N VAL A 427 19.06 -11.72 -5.42
CA VAL A 427 20.25 -11.29 -4.67
C VAL A 427 21.16 -12.47 -4.34
N LEU A 428 20.60 -13.60 -3.90
CA LEU A 428 21.36 -14.82 -3.62
C LEU A 428 22.07 -15.35 -4.89
N ASP A 429 21.39 -15.36 -6.03
CA ASP A 429 21.98 -15.76 -7.33
C ASP A 429 23.15 -14.83 -7.69
N ALA A 430 23.00 -13.52 -7.53
CA ALA A 430 24.04 -12.53 -7.83
C ALA A 430 25.25 -12.63 -6.89
N MET A 431 25.02 -12.97 -5.61
CA MET A 431 26.11 -13.18 -4.64
C MET A 431 26.96 -14.42 -4.97
N GLN A 432 26.34 -15.46 -5.53
CA GLN A 432 27.03 -16.70 -5.92
C GLN A 432 27.77 -16.57 -7.26
N GLY A 433 27.60 -15.47 -7.99
CA GLY A 433 28.17 -15.29 -9.33
C GLY A 433 27.50 -16.18 -10.38
N THR A 434 26.35 -16.76 -10.06
CA THR A 434 25.58 -17.63 -10.97
C THR A 434 24.66 -16.79 -11.86
N GLU A 435 25.25 -15.92 -12.69
CA GLU A 435 24.48 -15.26 -13.73
C GLU A 435 23.96 -16.28 -14.73
N THR A 436 22.63 -16.43 -14.77
CA THR A 436 21.83 -16.68 -15.99
C THR A 436 22.14 -17.90 -16.85
N GLN A 437 22.52 -19.03 -16.31
CA GLN A 437 22.38 -20.30 -17.08
C GLN A 437 20.92 -20.84 -17.06
N LYS A 438 20.08 -20.40 -16.08
CA LYS A 438 18.68 -20.88 -15.99
C LYS A 438 17.75 -20.22 -17.02
N SER A 439 17.92 -18.94 -17.33
CA SER A 439 17.10 -18.27 -18.35
C SER A 439 17.37 -18.75 -19.78
N GLY A 440 18.60 -19.08 -20.09
CA GLY A 440 18.98 -19.70 -21.37
C GLY A 440 18.40 -21.10 -21.55
N LYS A 441 18.35 -21.93 -20.50
CA LYS A 441 17.74 -23.27 -20.55
C LYS A 441 16.22 -23.21 -20.65
N ILE A 442 15.54 -22.29 -19.97
CA ILE A 442 14.09 -22.14 -20.08
C ILE A 442 13.69 -21.59 -21.45
N GLN A 443 14.41 -20.60 -21.99
CA GLN A 443 14.16 -20.12 -23.36
C GLN A 443 14.47 -21.16 -24.43
N SER A 444 15.48 -22.02 -24.25
CA SER A 444 15.75 -23.12 -25.15
C SER A 444 14.70 -24.22 -25.04
N GLN A 445 14.14 -24.47 -23.87
CA GLN A 445 13.06 -25.43 -23.67
C GLN A 445 11.74 -24.91 -24.27
N ILE A 446 11.36 -23.67 -24.03
CA ILE A 446 10.18 -23.04 -24.65
C ILE A 446 10.28 -22.97 -26.17
N LYS A 447 11.48 -22.71 -26.72
CA LYS A 447 11.72 -22.79 -28.18
C LYS A 447 11.62 -24.22 -28.73
N LYS A 448 12.05 -25.23 -27.97
CA LYS A 448 11.90 -26.64 -28.36
C LYS A 448 10.43 -27.08 -28.31
N ASP A 449 9.72 -26.71 -27.27
CA ASP A 449 8.31 -27.06 -27.09
C ASP A 449 7.43 -26.41 -28.18
N ARG A 450 7.66 -25.13 -28.52
CA ARG A 450 6.99 -24.46 -29.65
C ARG A 450 7.35 -25.04 -31.03
N LYS A 451 8.55 -25.60 -31.20
CA LYS A 451 8.94 -26.22 -32.45
C LYS A 451 8.28 -27.60 -32.65
N ASN A 452 8.08 -28.33 -31.55
CA ASN A 452 7.36 -29.60 -31.55
C ASN A 452 5.85 -29.46 -31.78
N GLU A 453 5.24 -28.33 -31.31
CA GLU A 453 3.82 -28.04 -31.59
C GLU A 453 3.55 -27.63 -33.04
N THR A 454 4.55 -27.07 -33.74
CA THR A 454 4.43 -26.70 -35.17
C THR A 454 4.74 -27.83 -36.15
N GLU A 455 5.35 -28.92 -35.68
CA GLU A 455 5.62 -30.12 -36.52
C GLU A 455 4.55 -31.21 -36.39
N CYS A 456 3.53 -30.99 -35.48
CA CYS A 456 2.37 -31.89 -35.30
C CYS A 456 1.02 -31.30 -35.76
N ALA A 457 1.02 -30.18 -36.51
CA ALA A 457 -0.18 -29.55 -37.05
C ALA A 457 -0.27 -29.71 -38.58
#